data_ccf50b39a4625e9b45870150a56fe447
#
_entry.id   ccf50b39a4625e9b45870150a56fe447
#
_cell.length_a   1.000
_cell.length_b   1.000
_cell.length_c   1.000
_cell.angle_alpha   90.00
_cell.angle_beta   90.00
_cell.angle_gamma   90.00
#
_symmetry.space_group_name_H-M   'P 1'
#
loop_
_entity.id
_entity.type
_entity.pdbx_description
1 polymer ?
#
loop_
_entity_poly.entity_id
_entity_poly.type
_entity_poly.pdbx_seq_one_letter_code
_entity_poly.pdbx_strand_id
1 'polypeptide(L)'
;MFKVVKRDGETDDFNLAKIRGAIEKAFKATGKEYTDDIIELLGLRVTADFQSKIEEGVVHVEDIQDSVETVLEQAGYTDVAKAYILYRKQREKMRNMKSTILNYKEIVDSYVKVEDWRVKENSTVTYSVGGLILSNSGAVTANYWLSEIYDEEIANAHRNCDIHIHDLSMPVSYTHLRAHET
;
A
#
# COMPACT_ATOMS: atom_id res chain seq x y z
N MET A 1 -24.48 -13.56 -5.41
CA MET A 1 -23.66 -13.01 -4.32
C MET A 1 -22.36 -12.57 -4.98
N PHE A 2 -21.96 -11.32 -4.87
CA PHE A 2 -20.75 -10.84 -5.53
C PHE A 2 -19.55 -10.98 -4.60
N LYS A 3 -18.36 -11.02 -5.19
CA LYS A 3 -17.09 -11.15 -4.47
C LYS A 3 -16.34 -9.84 -4.46
N VAL A 4 -15.49 -9.67 -3.45
CA VAL A 4 -14.63 -8.49 -3.30
C VAL A 4 -13.19 -8.91 -3.58
N VAL A 5 -12.55 -8.25 -4.53
CA VAL A 5 -11.11 -8.40 -4.79
C VAL A 5 -10.37 -7.48 -3.83
N LYS A 6 -9.49 -8.06 -3.06
CA LYS A 6 -8.55 -7.33 -2.20
C LYS A 6 -7.36 -6.82 -3.01
N ARG A 7 -6.55 -5.94 -2.42
CA ARG A 7 -5.34 -5.35 -3.04
C ARG A 7 -4.26 -6.38 -3.39
N ASP A 8 -4.23 -7.50 -2.67
CA ASP A 8 -3.32 -8.64 -2.90
C ASP A 8 -3.80 -9.61 -3.98
N GLY A 9 -4.94 -9.30 -4.63
CA GLY A 9 -5.57 -10.14 -5.63
C GLY A 9 -6.44 -11.28 -5.05
N GLU A 10 -6.45 -11.47 -3.73
CA GLU A 10 -7.35 -12.44 -3.11
C GLU A 10 -8.81 -12.01 -3.22
N THR A 11 -9.68 -12.98 -3.41
CA THR A 11 -11.13 -12.75 -3.45
C THR A 11 -11.78 -13.22 -2.14
N ASP A 12 -12.65 -12.38 -1.59
CA ASP A 12 -13.42 -12.67 -0.36
C ASP A 12 -14.91 -12.44 -0.62
N ASP A 13 -15.77 -13.05 0.16
CA ASP A 13 -17.20 -12.79 0.06
C ASP A 13 -17.54 -11.40 0.60
N PHE A 14 -18.48 -10.74 -0.08
CA PHE A 14 -18.98 -9.45 0.38
C PHE A 14 -19.63 -9.55 1.75
N ASN A 15 -19.24 -8.66 2.65
CA ASN A 15 -19.78 -8.58 4.00
C ASN A 15 -20.08 -7.13 4.40
N LEU A 16 -21.37 -6.78 4.45
CA LEU A 16 -21.86 -5.46 4.85
C LEU A 16 -21.40 -5.07 6.26
N ALA A 17 -21.22 -6.02 7.17
CA ALA A 17 -20.77 -5.73 8.52
C ALA A 17 -19.35 -5.13 8.56
N LYS A 18 -18.49 -5.45 7.59
CA LYS A 18 -17.15 -4.84 7.45
C LYS A 18 -17.27 -3.34 7.13
N ILE A 19 -18.19 -2.96 6.24
CA ILE A 19 -18.45 -1.56 5.88
C ILE A 19 -19.03 -0.80 7.09
N ARG A 20 -20.06 -1.34 7.72
CA ARG A 20 -20.69 -0.75 8.92
C ARG A 20 -19.65 -0.53 10.02
N GLY A 21 -18.83 -1.52 10.32
CA GLY A 21 -17.77 -1.40 11.33
C GLY A 21 -16.69 -0.37 10.97
N ALA A 22 -16.41 -0.15 9.69
CA ALA A 22 -15.47 0.89 9.25
C ALA A 22 -16.06 2.29 9.42
N ILE A 23 -17.33 2.49 9.05
CA ILE A 23 -18.08 3.75 9.24
C ILE A 23 -18.19 4.06 10.73
N GLU A 24 -18.60 3.09 11.55
CA GLU A 24 -18.72 3.24 13.01
C GLU A 24 -17.41 3.71 13.66
N LYS A 25 -16.27 3.13 13.25
CA LYS A 25 -14.95 3.56 13.73
C LYS A 25 -14.64 5.01 13.37
N ALA A 26 -15.04 5.45 12.17
CA ALA A 26 -14.85 6.83 11.75
C ALA A 26 -15.70 7.80 12.58
N PHE A 27 -16.95 7.45 12.89
CA PHE A 27 -17.80 8.23 13.80
C PHE A 27 -17.19 8.31 15.21
N LYS A 28 -16.75 7.18 15.76
CA LYS A 28 -16.07 7.15 17.06
C LYS A 28 -14.80 8.02 17.09
N ALA A 29 -14.02 8.02 16.02
CA ALA A 29 -12.81 8.82 15.91
C ALA A 29 -13.08 10.34 15.91
N THR A 30 -14.27 10.77 15.44
CA THR A 30 -14.67 12.19 15.42
C THR A 30 -15.46 12.60 16.65
N GLY A 31 -15.82 11.66 17.54
CA GLY A 31 -16.68 11.94 18.69
C GLY A 31 -18.10 12.35 18.34
N LYS A 32 -18.54 12.13 17.07
CA LYS A 32 -19.86 12.48 16.60
C LYS A 32 -20.86 11.42 17.02
N GLU A 33 -22.01 11.84 17.57
CA GLU A 33 -23.07 10.93 17.95
C GLU A 33 -23.69 10.26 16.72
N TYR A 34 -24.01 8.99 16.84
CA TYR A 34 -24.68 8.20 15.81
C TYR A 34 -25.62 7.17 16.45
N THR A 35 -26.58 6.71 15.68
CA THR A 35 -27.45 5.58 16.03
C THR A 35 -27.13 4.40 15.12
N ASP A 36 -27.44 3.19 15.55
CA ASP A 36 -27.25 1.99 14.74
C ASP A 36 -28.01 2.07 13.40
N ASP A 37 -29.19 2.70 13.40
CA ASP A 37 -29.99 2.91 12.20
C ASP A 37 -29.28 3.82 11.17
N ILE A 38 -28.57 4.85 11.63
CA ILE A 38 -27.78 5.72 10.74
C ILE A 38 -26.64 4.93 10.11
N ILE A 39 -25.93 4.12 10.89
CA ILE A 39 -24.83 3.28 10.37
C ILE A 39 -25.35 2.26 9.36
N GLU A 40 -26.52 1.66 9.64
CA GLU A 40 -27.16 0.72 8.72
C GLU A 40 -27.59 1.38 7.42
N LEU A 41 -28.25 2.54 7.51
CA LEU A 41 -28.67 3.33 6.35
C LEU A 41 -27.47 3.73 5.48
N LEU A 42 -26.39 4.22 6.10
CA LEU A 42 -25.16 4.58 5.39
C LEU A 42 -24.52 3.36 4.71
N GLY A 43 -24.47 2.23 5.39
CA GLY A 43 -23.97 0.96 4.81
C GLY A 43 -24.77 0.51 3.59
N LEU A 44 -26.09 0.62 3.63
CA LEU A 44 -26.97 0.30 2.49
C LEU A 44 -26.78 1.29 1.34
N ARG A 45 -26.63 2.59 1.62
CA ARG A 45 -26.32 3.62 0.61
C ARG A 45 -25.00 3.37 -0.08
N VAL A 46 -23.96 3.00 0.67
CA VAL A 46 -22.67 2.61 0.10
C VAL A 46 -22.82 1.40 -0.83
N THR A 47 -23.61 0.40 -0.42
CA THR A 47 -23.88 -0.77 -1.26
C THR A 47 -24.58 -0.39 -2.56
N ALA A 48 -25.53 0.53 -2.51
CA ALA A 48 -26.22 1.03 -3.71
C ALA A 48 -25.27 1.85 -4.62
N ASP A 49 -24.36 2.64 -4.05
CA ASP A 49 -23.44 3.49 -4.79
C ASP A 49 -22.44 2.66 -5.62
N PHE A 50 -21.78 1.67 -5.04
CA PHE A 50 -20.83 0.84 -5.79
C PHE A 50 -21.50 -0.25 -6.63
N GLN A 51 -22.80 -0.42 -6.58
CA GLN A 51 -23.47 -1.47 -7.37
C GLN A 51 -23.21 -1.32 -8.88
N SER A 52 -23.07 -0.09 -9.37
CA SER A 52 -22.74 0.22 -10.76
C SER A 52 -21.28 -0.12 -11.14
N LYS A 53 -20.43 -0.35 -10.15
CA LYS A 53 -19.01 -0.69 -10.31
C LYS A 53 -18.75 -2.19 -10.23
N ILE A 54 -19.79 -3.01 -10.08
CA ILE A 54 -19.68 -4.46 -10.07
C ILE A 54 -19.54 -4.95 -11.52
N GLU A 55 -18.37 -5.49 -11.86
CA GLU A 55 -18.08 -6.09 -13.14
C GLU A 55 -17.96 -7.61 -12.99
N GLU A 56 -18.68 -8.38 -13.81
CA GLU A 56 -18.67 -9.86 -13.78
C GLU A 56 -18.92 -10.51 -12.40
N GLY A 57 -19.69 -9.81 -11.53
CA GLY A 57 -19.96 -10.28 -10.17
C GLY A 57 -18.83 -10.04 -9.16
N VAL A 58 -17.89 -9.18 -9.50
CA VAL A 58 -16.73 -8.79 -8.68
C VAL A 58 -16.68 -7.28 -8.52
N VAL A 59 -16.21 -6.81 -7.36
CA VAL A 59 -15.94 -5.39 -7.07
C VAL A 59 -14.59 -5.26 -6.36
N HIS A 60 -13.82 -4.25 -6.70
CA HIS A 60 -12.57 -3.97 -6.00
C HIS A 60 -12.80 -3.30 -4.65
N VAL A 61 -11.96 -3.65 -3.67
CA VAL A 61 -12.05 -3.06 -2.32
C VAL A 61 -11.89 -1.53 -2.36
N GLU A 62 -11.14 -1.00 -3.31
CA GLU A 62 -10.96 0.44 -3.50
C GLU A 62 -12.28 1.13 -3.88
N ASP A 63 -13.04 0.56 -4.83
CA ASP A 63 -14.33 1.09 -5.26
C ASP A 63 -15.33 1.16 -4.11
N ILE A 64 -15.30 0.15 -3.23
CA ILE A 64 -16.13 0.16 -2.01
C ILE A 64 -15.69 1.29 -1.08
N GLN A 65 -14.38 1.49 -0.90
CA GLN A 65 -13.84 2.53 -0.02
C GLN A 65 -14.15 3.93 -0.56
N ASP A 66 -14.02 4.15 -1.85
CA ASP A 66 -14.37 5.42 -2.51
C ASP A 66 -15.86 5.71 -2.39
N SER A 67 -16.71 4.68 -2.51
CA SER A 67 -18.15 4.80 -2.28
C SER A 67 -18.48 5.15 -0.81
N VAL A 68 -17.72 4.64 0.17
CA VAL A 68 -17.89 5.05 1.58
C VAL A 68 -17.58 6.53 1.76
N GLU A 69 -16.49 7.02 1.17
CA GLU A 69 -16.11 8.44 1.23
C GLU A 69 -17.19 9.32 0.61
N THR A 70 -17.61 9.00 -0.61
CA THR A 70 -18.67 9.73 -1.34
C THR A 70 -19.99 9.79 -0.57
N VAL A 71 -20.46 8.66 -0.03
CA VAL A 71 -21.72 8.60 0.71
C VAL A 71 -21.65 9.37 2.02
N LEU A 72 -20.53 9.33 2.74
CA LEU A 72 -20.34 10.11 3.96
C LEU A 72 -20.37 11.63 3.67
N GLU A 73 -19.72 12.08 2.59
CA GLU A 73 -19.76 13.47 2.16
C GLU A 73 -21.15 13.91 1.75
N GLN A 74 -21.84 13.14 0.92
CA GLN A 74 -23.21 13.43 0.46
C GLN A 74 -24.23 13.44 1.60
N ALA A 75 -24.01 12.64 2.64
CA ALA A 75 -24.83 12.63 3.83
C ALA A 75 -24.54 13.80 4.80
N GLY A 76 -23.56 14.68 4.47
CA GLY A 76 -23.18 15.83 5.28
C GLY A 76 -22.22 15.50 6.44
N TYR A 77 -21.68 14.29 6.48
CA TYR A 77 -20.71 13.86 7.51
C TYR A 77 -19.25 14.08 7.06
N THR A 78 -18.93 15.30 6.60
CA THR A 78 -17.60 15.63 6.04
C THR A 78 -16.45 15.40 7.01
N ASP A 79 -16.65 15.63 8.31
CA ASP A 79 -15.59 15.38 9.31
C ASP A 79 -15.35 13.87 9.49
N VAL A 80 -16.41 13.07 9.42
CA VAL A 80 -16.34 11.60 9.48
C VAL A 80 -15.68 11.06 8.21
N ALA A 81 -16.00 11.61 7.05
CA ALA A 81 -15.35 11.27 5.79
C ALA A 81 -13.83 11.53 5.85
N LYS A 82 -13.43 12.71 6.34
CA LYS A 82 -12.00 13.03 6.55
C LYS A 82 -11.31 12.06 7.51
N ALA A 83 -11.96 11.70 8.62
CA ALA A 83 -11.41 10.72 9.57
C ALA A 83 -11.27 9.34 8.92
N TYR A 84 -12.23 8.94 8.09
CA TYR A 84 -12.18 7.69 7.33
C TYR A 84 -11.00 7.66 6.34
N ILE A 85 -10.80 8.74 5.55
CA ILE A 85 -9.68 8.90 4.61
C ILE A 85 -8.33 8.82 5.34
N LEU A 86 -8.20 9.53 6.47
CA LEU A 86 -6.98 9.49 7.27
C LEU A 86 -6.69 8.08 7.82
N TYR A 87 -7.73 7.39 8.29
CA TYR A 87 -7.59 6.01 8.75
C TYR A 87 -7.17 5.07 7.61
N ARG A 88 -7.76 5.23 6.40
CA ARG A 88 -7.40 4.48 5.19
C ARG A 88 -5.91 4.66 4.87
N LYS A 89 -5.43 5.91 4.82
CA LYS A 89 -4.02 6.25 4.58
C LYS A 89 -3.07 5.68 5.65
N GLN A 90 -3.44 5.77 6.92
CA GLN A 90 -2.64 5.17 8.00
C GLN A 90 -2.53 3.66 7.87
N ARG A 91 -3.64 2.97 7.53
CA ARG A 91 -3.63 1.53 7.31
C ARG A 91 -2.79 1.13 6.11
N GLU A 92 -2.81 1.91 5.07
CA GLU A 92 -1.97 1.74 3.90
C GLU A 92 -0.48 1.88 4.25
N LYS A 93 -0.12 2.97 4.93
CA LYS A 93 1.25 3.18 5.42
C LYS A 93 1.73 2.02 6.30
N MET A 94 0.90 1.53 7.22
CA MET A 94 1.23 0.37 8.05
C MET A 94 1.45 -0.92 7.23
N ARG A 95 0.64 -1.15 6.18
CA ARG A 95 0.84 -2.32 5.30
C ARG A 95 2.14 -2.21 4.53
N ASN A 96 2.44 -1.04 3.97
CA ASN A 96 3.67 -0.79 3.23
C ASN A 96 4.90 -0.98 4.13
N MET A 97 4.87 -0.49 5.36
CA MET A 97 5.92 -0.73 6.34
C MET A 97 6.09 -2.22 6.67
N LYS A 98 4.97 -2.94 6.84
CA LYS A 98 5.00 -4.39 7.11
C LYS A 98 5.57 -5.17 5.92
N SER A 99 5.18 -4.82 4.71
CA SER A 99 5.75 -5.39 3.47
C SER A 99 7.25 -5.14 3.36
N THR A 100 7.70 -3.91 3.68
CA THR A 100 9.12 -3.56 3.70
C THR A 100 9.91 -4.40 4.69
N ILE A 101 9.37 -4.63 5.89
CA ILE A 101 10.03 -5.47 6.91
C ILE A 101 10.11 -6.94 6.46
N LEU A 102 9.09 -7.46 5.81
CA LEU A 102 9.09 -8.82 5.27
C LEU A 102 10.13 -8.98 4.15
N ASN A 103 10.18 -8.01 3.23
CA ASN A 103 11.19 -7.96 2.16
C ASN A 103 12.62 -7.87 2.73
N TYR A 104 12.82 -7.11 3.82
CA TYR A 104 14.11 -7.03 4.50
C TYR A 104 14.59 -8.40 5.01
N LYS A 105 13.70 -9.19 5.61
CA LYS A 105 14.05 -10.53 6.06
C LYS A 105 14.44 -11.44 4.89
N GLU A 106 13.72 -11.39 3.79
CA GLU A 106 14.05 -12.17 2.58
C GLU A 106 15.40 -11.76 2.00
N ILE A 107 15.72 -10.47 1.97
CA ILE A 107 17.02 -9.95 1.52
C ILE A 107 18.14 -10.48 2.42
N VAL A 108 17.98 -10.42 3.73
CA VAL A 108 18.98 -10.95 4.68
C VAL A 108 19.11 -12.45 4.53
N ASP A 109 18.00 -13.17 4.47
CA ASP A 109 18.01 -14.63 4.30
C ASP A 109 18.64 -15.05 2.98
N SER A 110 18.39 -14.34 1.88
CA SER A 110 19.01 -14.60 0.58
C SER A 110 20.53 -14.35 0.59
N TYR A 111 20.96 -13.33 1.33
CA TYR A 111 22.39 -13.03 1.48
C TYR A 111 23.11 -14.05 2.35
N VAL A 112 22.44 -14.54 3.39
CA VAL A 112 23.02 -15.53 4.33
C VAL A 112 22.95 -16.95 3.76
N LYS A 113 21.91 -17.28 3.00
CA LYS A 113 21.72 -18.57 2.34
C LYS A 113 22.46 -18.61 1.00
N VAL A 114 23.76 -18.77 1.04
CA VAL A 114 24.56 -18.96 -0.17
C VAL A 114 24.37 -20.39 -0.65
N GLU A 115 23.50 -20.60 -1.62
CA GLU A 115 23.26 -21.93 -2.20
C GLU A 115 24.25 -22.30 -3.33
N ASP A 116 24.88 -21.31 -3.98
CA ASP A 116 25.82 -21.58 -5.09
C ASP A 116 27.28 -21.37 -4.69
N TRP A 117 28.00 -22.45 -4.52
CA TRP A 117 29.43 -22.46 -4.22
C TRP A 117 30.30 -21.82 -5.33
N ARG A 118 29.80 -21.72 -6.57
CA ARG A 118 30.53 -21.16 -7.72
C ARG A 118 30.67 -19.64 -7.62
N VAL A 119 29.81 -19.00 -6.88
CA VAL A 119 29.81 -17.54 -6.67
C VAL A 119 30.90 -17.12 -5.69
N LYS A 120 31.43 -18.07 -4.89
CA LYS A 120 32.47 -17.81 -3.87
C LYS A 120 33.85 -17.44 -4.43
N GLU A 121 34.19 -17.87 -5.64
CA GLU A 121 35.54 -17.72 -6.16
C GLU A 121 35.92 -16.31 -6.62
N ASN A 122 34.95 -15.44 -6.91
CA ASN A 122 35.23 -14.14 -7.55
C ASN A 122 34.72 -12.91 -6.80
N SER A 123 34.21 -13.00 -5.57
CA SER A 123 33.69 -11.85 -4.87
C SER A 123 34.25 -11.69 -3.46
N THR A 124 35.23 -10.84 -3.32
CA THR A 124 35.84 -10.44 -2.03
C THR A 124 34.92 -9.61 -1.14
N VAL A 125 33.80 -9.07 -1.68
CA VAL A 125 32.87 -8.18 -0.96
C VAL A 125 31.52 -8.83 -0.67
N THR A 126 31.14 -9.83 -1.45
CA THR A 126 29.75 -10.33 -1.51
C THR A 126 29.35 -11.24 -0.34
N TYR A 127 30.21 -11.63 0.55
CA TYR A 127 29.91 -12.49 1.72
C TYR A 127 30.60 -12.02 2.99
N SER A 128 30.95 -10.74 3.03
CA SER A 128 31.53 -10.10 4.21
C SER A 128 30.42 -9.42 5.03
N VAL A 129 30.66 -9.23 6.31
CA VAL A 129 29.77 -8.41 7.17
C VAL A 129 29.59 -7.00 6.58
N GLY A 130 30.62 -6.43 5.97
CA GLY A 130 30.52 -5.14 5.27
C GLY A 130 29.59 -5.19 4.07
N GLY A 131 29.64 -6.26 3.26
CA GLY A 131 28.72 -6.47 2.13
C GLY A 131 27.27 -6.64 2.59
N LEU A 132 27.04 -7.36 3.69
CA LEU A 132 25.70 -7.50 4.29
C LEU A 132 25.16 -6.13 4.75
N ILE A 133 25.98 -5.31 5.39
CA ILE A 133 25.59 -3.96 5.84
C ILE A 133 25.26 -3.08 4.65
N LEU A 134 26.08 -3.10 3.59
CA LEU A 134 25.84 -2.32 2.38
C LEU A 134 24.57 -2.76 1.66
N SER A 135 24.34 -4.07 1.50
CA SER A 135 23.12 -4.61 0.88
C SER A 135 21.87 -4.22 1.67
N ASN A 136 21.90 -4.36 2.99
CA ASN A 136 20.79 -4.00 3.84
C ASN A 136 20.51 -2.47 3.83
N SER A 137 21.57 -1.67 3.96
CA SER A 137 21.46 -0.22 3.90
C SER A 137 20.87 0.22 2.55
N GLY A 138 21.36 -0.35 1.45
CA GLY A 138 20.86 -0.08 0.12
C GLY A 138 19.40 -0.44 -0.07
N ALA A 139 18.96 -1.60 0.42
CA ALA A 139 17.59 -2.05 0.32
C ALA A 139 16.62 -1.16 1.13
N VAL A 140 17.00 -0.80 2.36
CA VAL A 140 16.20 0.11 3.21
C VAL A 140 16.09 1.48 2.56
N THR A 141 17.19 2.01 2.02
CA THR A 141 17.21 3.31 1.33
C THR A 141 16.33 3.28 0.09
N ALA A 142 16.46 2.28 -0.77
CA ALA A 142 15.65 2.12 -1.97
C ALA A 142 14.15 2.05 -1.65
N ASN A 143 13.78 1.25 -0.65
CA ASN A 143 12.38 1.18 -0.22
C ASN A 143 11.84 2.51 0.32
N TYR A 144 12.63 3.25 1.09
CA TYR A 144 12.24 4.57 1.57
C TYR A 144 11.98 5.55 0.42
N TRP A 145 12.86 5.58 -0.58
CA TRP A 145 12.69 6.45 -1.75
C TRP A 145 11.43 6.09 -2.54
N LEU A 146 11.18 4.79 -2.76
CA LEU A 146 9.99 4.32 -3.50
C LEU A 146 8.69 4.46 -2.72
N SER A 147 8.72 4.59 -1.39
CA SER A 147 7.49 4.69 -0.58
C SER A 147 7.16 6.10 -0.09
N GLU A 148 8.18 6.96 0.09
CA GLU A 148 7.98 8.25 0.75
C GLU A 148 8.40 9.45 -0.12
N ILE A 149 9.25 9.25 -1.13
CA ILE A 149 9.84 10.36 -1.91
C ILE A 149 9.33 10.41 -3.35
N TYR A 150 9.31 9.27 -4.04
CA TYR A 150 8.77 9.22 -5.40
C TYR A 150 7.25 9.17 -5.39
N ASP A 151 6.63 9.82 -6.39
CA ASP A 151 5.21 9.70 -6.62
C ASP A 151 4.83 8.23 -6.86
N GLU A 152 3.63 7.86 -6.42
CA GLU A 152 3.16 6.46 -6.46
C GLU A 152 3.19 5.88 -7.88
N GLU A 153 2.89 6.69 -8.89
CA GLU A 153 2.93 6.31 -10.30
C GLU A 153 4.35 5.91 -10.74
N ILE A 154 5.36 6.71 -10.39
CA ILE A 154 6.77 6.45 -10.70
C ILE A 154 7.26 5.21 -9.94
N ALA A 155 6.92 5.11 -8.66
CA ALA A 155 7.30 3.97 -7.84
C ALA A 155 6.70 2.66 -8.35
N ASN A 156 5.44 2.68 -8.80
CA ASN A 156 4.76 1.52 -9.36
C ASN A 156 5.33 1.15 -10.74
N ALA A 157 5.60 2.12 -11.61
CA ALA A 157 6.26 1.87 -12.90
C ALA A 157 7.63 1.19 -12.70
N HIS A 158 8.42 1.62 -11.69
CA HIS A 158 9.67 0.94 -11.35
C HIS A 158 9.46 -0.49 -10.83
N ARG A 159 8.48 -0.70 -9.93
CA ARG A 159 8.16 -2.04 -9.38
C ARG A 159 7.64 -3.01 -10.43
N ASN A 160 6.90 -2.50 -11.41
CA ASN A 160 6.36 -3.27 -12.53
C ASN A 160 7.38 -3.50 -13.66
N CYS A 161 8.60 -2.96 -13.53
CA CYS A 161 9.64 -3.01 -14.55
C CYS A 161 9.34 -2.23 -15.84
N ASP A 162 8.39 -1.27 -15.81
CA ASP A 162 8.11 -0.37 -16.93
C ASP A 162 9.23 0.65 -17.12
N ILE A 163 9.84 1.09 -16.00
CA ILE A 163 11.03 1.95 -15.96
C ILE A 163 12.05 1.40 -14.98
N HIS A 164 13.31 1.80 -15.13
CA HIS A 164 14.35 1.47 -14.18
C HIS A 164 14.98 2.73 -13.61
N ILE A 165 14.89 2.91 -12.28
CA ILE A 165 15.55 4.00 -11.56
C ILE A 165 16.91 3.46 -11.09
N HIS A 166 17.99 4.05 -11.61
CA HIS A 166 19.35 3.67 -11.24
C HIS A 166 19.70 4.16 -9.83
N ASP A 167 20.58 3.44 -9.16
CA ASP A 167 21.21 3.82 -7.90
C ASP A 167 20.23 4.17 -6.76
N LEU A 168 19.06 3.52 -6.73
CA LEU A 168 18.08 3.70 -5.65
C LEU A 168 18.65 3.45 -4.25
N SER A 169 19.70 2.65 -4.14
CA SER A 169 20.42 2.37 -2.88
C SER A 169 21.30 3.54 -2.41
N MET A 170 21.70 4.39 -3.35
CA MET A 170 22.53 5.59 -3.11
C MET A 170 22.06 6.75 -3.98
N PRO A 171 20.82 7.24 -3.79
CA PRO A 171 20.31 8.32 -4.60
C PRO A 171 21.09 9.61 -4.30
N VAL A 172 21.88 10.04 -5.26
CA VAL A 172 22.70 11.24 -5.16
C VAL A 172 22.09 12.31 -6.05
N SER A 173 21.86 13.48 -5.52
CA SER A 173 21.20 14.59 -6.20
C SER A 173 21.87 15.01 -7.51
N TYR A 174 23.16 14.72 -7.71
CA TYR A 174 23.87 15.05 -8.93
C TYR A 174 23.72 14.02 -10.07
N THR A 175 23.25 12.81 -9.83
CA THR A 175 22.95 11.85 -10.90
C THR A 175 21.76 12.29 -11.73
N HIS A 176 20.83 13.03 -11.17
CA HIS A 176 19.74 13.65 -11.91
C HIS A 176 20.18 14.83 -12.79
N LEU A 177 21.23 15.53 -12.43
CA LEU A 177 21.73 16.65 -13.21
C LEU A 177 22.55 16.22 -14.43
N ARG A 178 23.19 15.06 -14.40
CA ARG A 178 23.97 14.53 -15.54
C ARG A 178 23.11 13.97 -16.68
N ALA A 179 21.89 13.56 -16.43
CA ALA A 179 20.99 13.06 -17.46
C ALA A 179 20.48 14.16 -18.41
N HIS A 180 20.67 15.43 -18.05
CA HIS A 180 20.28 16.57 -18.87
C HIS A 180 21.42 17.21 -19.66
N GLU A 181 22.67 16.74 -19.50
CA GLU A 181 23.85 17.28 -20.21
C GLU A 181 24.33 16.40 -21.38
N THR A 182 23.59 15.37 -21.71
CA THR A 182 23.81 14.56 -22.92
C THR A 182 22.61 14.65 -23.86
#